data_5397e825ca72f14b8a97d9eac76cc7e6
#
_entry.id   5397e825ca72f14b8a97d9eac76cc7e6
#
_cell.length_a   1.000
_cell.length_b   1.000
_cell.length_c   1.000
_cell.angle_alpha   90.00
_cell.angle_beta   90.00
_cell.angle_gamma   90.00
#
_symmetry.space_group_name_H-M   'P 1'
#
loop_
_entity.id
_entity.type
_entity.pdbx_description
1 polymer ?
#
loop_
_entity_poly.entity_id
_entity_poly.type
_entity_poly.pdbx_seq_one_letter_code
_entity_poly.pdbx_strand_id
1 'polypeptide(L)'
;MKFALNYKKIMIVALLTLLAVISITKIAPAAADPANHKHSIEQTEEKIASVMTLSGGTAATSATLSLLPGDMCTPLAEQLAELAKYFLLILSALYLEKFLISLSGYISFMILIPLACLFVCIAVVTGKQNLTRTAVKIALIGVIIFGIVPASVKLSDMVYQTQASKVNDAIDDYNNLEIEGDAESGLFNEFSTITTETIENVSSFMDNLLESLAVMIVTSCVIPLLVFFFLVWLVKIVFSANILVLDTTSLEALAKRPLG
;
A
#
# COMPACT_ATOMS: atom_id res chain seq x y z
N MET A 1 -13.70 26.27 43.22
CA MET A 1 -13.46 26.57 41.79
C MET A 1 -14.76 26.34 41.04
N LYS A 2 -15.53 27.42 40.76
CA LYS A 2 -16.88 27.29 40.18
C LYS A 2 -16.76 26.99 38.71
N PHE A 3 -17.05 25.76 38.29
CA PHE A 3 -17.27 25.37 36.90
C PHE A 3 -18.60 25.99 36.43
N ALA A 4 -18.59 27.24 36.07
CA ALA A 4 -19.62 27.77 35.21
C ALA A 4 -19.33 27.22 33.80
N LEU A 5 -19.76 25.97 33.54
CA LEU A 5 -19.74 25.39 32.22
C LEU A 5 -20.71 26.21 31.38
N ASN A 6 -20.17 27.11 30.58
CA ASN A 6 -20.93 27.96 29.67
C ASN A 6 -21.71 27.03 28.72
N TYR A 7 -23.02 27.15 28.57
CA TYR A 7 -23.87 26.31 27.72
C TYR A 7 -23.26 26.04 26.35
N LYS A 8 -22.58 27.05 25.78
CA LYS A 8 -21.85 26.94 24.52
C LYS A 8 -20.69 25.96 24.57
N LYS A 9 -19.94 25.87 25.67
CA LYS A 9 -18.87 24.87 25.83
C LYS A 9 -19.40 23.46 25.91
N ILE A 10 -20.53 23.27 26.60
CA ILE A 10 -21.22 21.96 26.68
C ILE A 10 -21.69 21.54 25.26
N MET A 11 -22.28 22.45 24.50
CA MET A 11 -22.75 22.19 23.14
C MET A 11 -21.58 21.80 22.21
N ILE A 12 -20.43 22.49 22.30
CA ILE A 12 -19.23 22.16 21.50
C ILE A 12 -18.70 20.77 21.88
N VAL A 13 -18.57 20.47 23.17
CA VAL A 13 -18.13 19.16 23.64
C VAL A 13 -19.10 18.06 23.20
N ALA A 14 -20.40 18.28 23.32
CA ALA A 14 -21.42 17.32 22.86
C ALA A 14 -21.33 17.08 21.33
N LEU A 15 -21.13 18.13 20.54
CA LEU A 15 -20.94 18.00 19.10
C LEU A 15 -19.68 17.23 18.73
N LEU A 16 -18.56 17.50 19.42
CA LEU A 16 -17.29 16.81 19.19
C LEU A 16 -17.35 15.33 19.61
N THR A 17 -18.00 15.01 20.73
CA THR A 17 -18.21 13.62 21.13
C THR A 17 -19.11 12.88 20.16
N LEU A 18 -20.17 13.52 19.65
CA LEU A 18 -21.03 12.95 18.60
C LEU A 18 -20.21 12.68 17.33
N LEU A 19 -19.37 13.63 16.91
CA LEU A 19 -18.51 13.47 15.74
C LEU A 19 -17.49 12.34 15.93
N ALA A 20 -16.88 12.20 17.12
CA ALA A 20 -15.99 11.08 17.43
C ALA A 20 -16.72 9.74 17.39
N VAL A 21 -17.95 9.66 17.92
CA VAL A 21 -18.78 8.44 17.86
C VAL A 21 -19.14 8.09 16.42
N ILE A 22 -19.56 9.05 15.61
CA ILE A 22 -19.86 8.85 14.18
C ILE A 22 -18.59 8.38 13.44
N SER A 23 -17.44 8.98 13.73
CA SER A 23 -16.16 8.56 13.14
C SER A 23 -15.87 7.09 13.40
N ILE A 24 -16.01 6.63 14.66
CA ILE A 24 -15.75 5.24 15.04
C ILE A 24 -16.81 4.28 14.48
N THR A 25 -18.10 4.63 14.57
CA THR A 25 -19.18 3.68 14.29
C THR A 25 -19.60 3.61 12.83
N LYS A 26 -19.40 4.69 12.06
CA LYS A 26 -19.84 4.80 10.66
C LYS A 26 -18.69 5.02 9.70
N ILE A 27 -17.79 6.01 9.99
CA ILE A 27 -16.76 6.40 9.03
C ILE A 27 -15.62 5.38 9.03
N ALA A 28 -15.14 4.94 10.19
CA ALA A 28 -14.04 3.99 10.28
C ALA A 28 -14.34 2.64 9.60
N PRO A 29 -15.48 1.98 9.83
CA PRO A 29 -15.84 0.78 9.09
C PRO A 29 -15.95 1.02 7.57
N ALA A 30 -16.59 2.11 7.16
CA ALA A 30 -16.71 2.46 5.74
C ALA A 30 -15.36 2.79 5.09
N ALA A 31 -14.49 3.49 5.80
CA ALA A 31 -13.15 3.83 5.29
C ALA A 31 -12.19 2.63 5.28
N ALA A 32 -12.45 1.59 6.07
CA ALA A 32 -11.69 0.34 6.08
C ALA A 32 -12.27 -0.74 5.16
N ASP A 33 -13.50 -0.54 4.66
CA ASP A 33 -14.17 -1.52 3.82
C ASP A 33 -13.46 -1.65 2.46
N PRO A 34 -12.98 -2.84 2.10
CA PRO A 34 -12.38 -3.12 0.80
C PRO A 34 -13.29 -2.72 -0.37
N ALA A 35 -14.62 -2.80 -0.20
CA ALA A 35 -15.58 -2.42 -1.23
C ALA A 35 -15.49 -0.94 -1.66
N ASN A 36 -15.04 -0.06 -0.76
CA ASN A 36 -14.87 1.36 -1.05
C ASN A 36 -13.50 1.67 -1.71
N HIS A 37 -12.59 0.70 -1.73
CA HIS A 37 -11.26 0.79 -2.32
C HIS A 37 -11.08 -0.16 -3.51
N LYS A 38 -12.19 -0.61 -4.14
CA LYS A 38 -12.18 -1.62 -5.21
C LYS A 38 -11.11 -1.35 -6.26
N HIS A 39 -11.07 -0.14 -6.81
CA HIS A 39 -10.14 0.20 -7.88
C HIS A 39 -8.67 0.01 -7.47
N SER A 40 -8.29 0.50 -6.28
CA SER A 40 -6.91 0.32 -5.78
C SER A 40 -6.59 -1.14 -5.47
N ILE A 41 -7.58 -1.89 -4.99
CA ILE A 41 -7.42 -3.32 -4.68
C ILE A 41 -7.30 -4.13 -5.96
N GLU A 42 -8.15 -3.88 -6.97
CA GLU A 42 -8.11 -4.53 -8.28
C GLU A 42 -6.75 -4.32 -8.97
N GLN A 43 -6.23 -3.09 -8.95
CA GLN A 43 -4.90 -2.78 -9.49
C GLN A 43 -3.78 -3.57 -8.78
N THR A 44 -3.86 -3.69 -7.46
CA THR A 44 -2.90 -4.49 -6.68
C THR A 44 -3.09 -6.00 -6.94
N GLU A 45 -4.31 -6.47 -7.11
CA GLU A 45 -4.62 -7.88 -7.43
C GLU A 45 -4.11 -8.28 -8.81
N GLU A 46 -4.20 -7.41 -9.81
CA GLU A 46 -3.64 -7.64 -11.14
C GLU A 46 -2.12 -7.84 -11.05
N LYS A 47 -1.41 -6.99 -10.32
CA LYS A 47 0.03 -7.15 -10.08
C LYS A 47 0.35 -8.44 -9.31
N ILE A 48 -0.45 -8.78 -8.30
CA ILE A 48 -0.30 -10.02 -7.54
C ILE A 48 -0.42 -11.23 -8.47
N ALA A 49 -1.42 -11.26 -9.36
CA ALA A 49 -1.60 -12.34 -10.31
C ALA A 49 -0.40 -12.48 -11.24
N SER A 50 0.09 -11.38 -11.82
CA SER A 50 1.29 -11.38 -12.68
C SER A 50 2.53 -11.90 -11.93
N VAL A 51 2.78 -11.42 -10.70
CA VAL A 51 3.91 -11.85 -9.89
C VAL A 51 3.79 -13.33 -9.50
N MET A 52 2.58 -13.82 -9.19
CA MET A 52 2.35 -15.25 -8.91
C MET A 52 2.68 -16.11 -10.12
N THR A 53 2.24 -15.73 -11.31
CA THR A 53 2.54 -16.45 -12.55
C THR A 53 4.04 -16.48 -12.79
N LEU A 54 4.72 -15.33 -12.71
CA LEU A 54 6.16 -15.26 -12.93
C LEU A 54 6.96 -16.03 -11.86
N SER A 55 6.57 -15.93 -10.59
CA SER A 55 7.22 -16.67 -9.50
C SER A 55 7.05 -18.18 -9.65
N GLY A 56 5.84 -18.63 -9.95
CA GLY A 56 5.52 -20.04 -10.19
C GLY A 56 6.21 -20.57 -11.43
N GLY A 57 6.13 -19.84 -12.54
CA GLY A 57 6.77 -20.17 -13.81
C GLY A 57 8.29 -20.27 -13.67
N THR A 58 8.92 -19.27 -13.05
CA THR A 58 10.36 -19.26 -12.81
C THR A 58 10.81 -20.45 -11.94
N ALA A 59 10.05 -20.76 -10.89
CA ALA A 59 10.34 -21.91 -10.02
C ALA A 59 10.16 -23.26 -10.75
N ALA A 60 9.10 -23.39 -11.54
CA ALA A 60 8.83 -24.58 -12.33
C ALA A 60 9.93 -24.80 -13.39
N THR A 61 10.30 -23.76 -14.14
CA THR A 61 11.39 -23.82 -15.12
C THR A 61 12.72 -24.18 -14.48
N SER A 62 13.05 -23.58 -13.32
CA SER A 62 14.24 -23.93 -12.55
C SER A 62 14.25 -25.40 -12.14
N ALA A 63 13.13 -25.91 -11.62
CA ALA A 63 13.00 -27.31 -11.23
C ALA A 63 13.18 -28.26 -12.41
N THR A 64 12.57 -27.96 -13.56
CA THR A 64 12.70 -28.76 -14.78
C THR A 64 14.15 -28.80 -15.28
N LEU A 65 14.82 -27.62 -15.34
CA LEU A 65 16.23 -27.56 -15.74
C LEU A 65 17.16 -28.32 -14.79
N SER A 66 16.84 -28.35 -13.49
CA SER A 66 17.62 -29.11 -12.49
C SER A 66 17.53 -30.64 -12.67
N LEU A 67 16.52 -31.13 -13.37
CA LEU A 67 16.34 -32.56 -13.65
C LEU A 67 17.10 -33.02 -14.92
N LEU A 68 17.58 -32.07 -15.74
CA LEU A 68 18.29 -32.40 -16.96
C LEU A 68 19.73 -32.84 -16.67
N PRO A 69 20.19 -33.91 -17.31
CA PRO A 69 21.58 -34.36 -17.18
C PRO A 69 22.53 -33.40 -17.92
N GLY A 70 23.43 -32.76 -17.19
CA GLY A 70 24.49 -31.92 -17.75
C GLY A 70 24.81 -30.70 -16.91
N ASP A 71 26.08 -30.35 -16.85
CA ASP A 71 26.58 -29.21 -16.05
C ASP A 71 26.15 -27.84 -16.61
N MET A 72 25.66 -27.75 -17.86
CA MET A 72 25.33 -26.48 -18.50
C MET A 72 23.99 -25.89 -18.01
N CYS A 73 23.04 -26.72 -17.61
CA CYS A 73 21.72 -26.24 -17.16
C CYS A 73 21.69 -25.85 -15.69
N THR A 74 22.63 -26.38 -14.88
CA THR A 74 22.70 -26.09 -13.44
C THR A 74 22.81 -24.60 -13.11
N PRO A 75 23.71 -23.79 -13.73
CA PRO A 75 23.81 -22.38 -13.45
C PRO A 75 22.54 -21.59 -13.80
N LEU A 76 21.86 -21.98 -14.90
CA LEU A 76 20.60 -21.37 -15.30
C LEU A 76 19.48 -21.71 -14.31
N ALA A 77 19.39 -22.96 -13.88
CA ALA A 77 18.44 -23.39 -12.88
C ALA A 77 18.61 -22.64 -11.54
N GLU A 78 19.85 -22.47 -11.10
CA GLU A 78 20.16 -21.72 -9.87
C GLU A 78 19.77 -20.25 -9.99
N GLN A 79 20.05 -19.59 -11.11
CA GLN A 79 19.67 -18.20 -11.35
C GLN A 79 18.15 -18.03 -11.37
N LEU A 80 17.42 -18.94 -12.04
CA LEU A 80 15.96 -18.92 -12.04
C LEU A 80 15.39 -19.14 -10.63
N ALA A 81 15.94 -20.07 -9.85
CA ALA A 81 15.53 -20.26 -8.46
C ALA A 81 15.76 -19.02 -7.60
N GLU A 82 16.82 -18.26 -7.88
CA GLU A 82 17.09 -17.01 -7.19
C GLU A 82 16.09 -15.92 -7.60
N LEU A 83 15.78 -15.79 -8.89
CA LEU A 83 14.75 -14.87 -9.38
C LEU A 83 13.38 -15.18 -8.78
N ALA A 84 13.01 -16.45 -8.66
CA ALA A 84 11.76 -16.87 -8.02
C ALA A 84 11.65 -16.35 -6.58
N LYS A 85 12.75 -16.33 -5.81
CA LYS A 85 12.79 -15.77 -4.45
C LYS A 85 12.51 -14.27 -4.43
N TYR A 86 13.04 -13.52 -5.39
CA TYR A 86 12.77 -12.09 -5.51
C TYR A 86 11.32 -11.81 -5.86
N PHE A 87 10.70 -12.60 -6.75
CA PHE A 87 9.28 -12.49 -7.02
C PHE A 87 8.42 -12.80 -5.79
N LEU A 88 8.77 -13.78 -4.95
CA LEU A 88 8.10 -14.03 -3.68
C LEU A 88 8.21 -12.88 -2.69
N LEU A 89 9.36 -12.18 -2.66
CA LEU A 89 9.54 -10.99 -1.86
C LEU A 89 8.61 -9.85 -2.34
N ILE A 90 8.54 -9.63 -3.65
CA ILE A 90 7.63 -8.65 -4.26
C ILE A 90 6.18 -9.00 -3.95
N LEU A 91 5.81 -10.28 -4.05
CA LEU A 91 4.48 -10.78 -3.72
C LEU A 91 4.11 -10.44 -2.28
N SER A 92 5.03 -10.63 -1.34
CA SER A 92 4.85 -10.25 0.07
C SER A 92 4.64 -8.75 0.25
N ALA A 93 5.38 -7.92 -0.50
CA ALA A 93 5.22 -6.47 -0.48
C ALA A 93 3.84 -6.03 -1.03
N LEU A 94 3.35 -6.65 -2.10
CA LEU A 94 2.03 -6.38 -2.67
C LEU A 94 0.89 -6.76 -1.71
N TYR A 95 0.99 -7.91 -1.03
CA TYR A 95 0.02 -8.27 0.00
C TYR A 95 0.04 -7.28 1.17
N LEU A 96 1.22 -6.80 1.58
CA LEU A 96 1.33 -5.75 2.59
C LEU A 96 0.69 -4.45 2.10
N GLU A 97 0.92 -4.04 0.86
CA GLU A 97 0.29 -2.87 0.24
C GLU A 97 -1.24 -2.98 0.26
N LYS A 98 -1.79 -4.13 -0.17
CA LYS A 98 -3.23 -4.43 -0.12
C LYS A 98 -3.79 -4.30 1.29
N PHE A 99 -3.08 -4.80 2.30
CA PHE A 99 -3.47 -4.69 3.70
C PHE A 99 -3.43 -3.23 4.19
N LEU A 100 -2.42 -2.46 3.81
CA LEU A 100 -2.27 -1.06 4.21
C LEU A 100 -3.38 -0.16 3.68
N ILE A 101 -3.98 -0.47 2.52
CA ILE A 101 -5.12 0.28 1.96
C ILE A 101 -6.28 0.31 2.99
N SER A 102 -6.69 -0.83 3.48
CA SER A 102 -7.77 -0.95 4.47
C SER A 102 -7.34 -0.42 5.86
N LEU A 103 -6.10 -0.70 6.27
CA LEU A 103 -5.57 -0.30 7.56
C LEU A 103 -5.45 1.21 7.69
N SER A 104 -5.12 1.93 6.62
CA SER A 104 -4.98 3.40 6.62
C SER A 104 -6.28 4.10 7.00
N GLY A 105 -7.40 3.63 6.45
CA GLY A 105 -8.75 4.12 6.79
C GLY A 105 -9.10 3.83 8.25
N TYR A 106 -8.83 2.62 8.70
CA TYR A 106 -9.09 2.21 10.08
C TYR A 106 -8.30 3.06 11.09
N ILE A 107 -6.98 3.18 10.93
CA ILE A 107 -6.12 3.98 11.82
C ILE A 107 -6.57 5.45 11.85
N SER A 108 -6.86 6.01 10.68
CA SER A 108 -7.22 7.43 10.57
C SER A 108 -8.52 7.74 11.31
N PHE A 109 -9.58 7.00 11.05
CA PHE A 109 -10.92 7.32 11.55
C PHE A 109 -11.29 6.63 12.86
N MET A 110 -10.66 5.53 13.24
CA MET A 110 -10.90 4.88 14.51
C MET A 110 -9.98 5.39 15.63
N ILE A 111 -8.75 5.85 15.29
CA ILE A 111 -7.77 6.24 16.29
C ILE A 111 -7.48 7.74 16.22
N LEU A 112 -7.00 8.26 15.06
CA LEU A 112 -6.46 9.61 14.98
C LEU A 112 -7.53 10.69 15.09
N ILE A 113 -8.65 10.55 14.41
CA ILE A 113 -9.74 11.53 14.45
C ILE A 113 -10.42 11.57 15.82
N PRO A 114 -10.82 10.46 16.47
CA PRO A 114 -11.35 10.49 17.83
C PRO A 114 -10.36 11.02 18.86
N LEU A 115 -9.08 10.69 18.73
CA LEU A 115 -8.02 11.22 19.57
C LEU A 115 -7.92 12.75 19.44
N ALA A 116 -7.96 13.26 18.21
CA ALA A 116 -8.00 14.70 17.95
C ALA A 116 -9.22 15.37 18.59
N CYS A 117 -10.41 14.77 18.45
CA CYS A 117 -11.64 15.27 19.09
C CYS A 117 -11.50 15.30 20.61
N LEU A 118 -10.91 14.26 21.21
CA LEU A 118 -10.66 14.20 22.64
C LEU A 118 -9.74 15.34 23.12
N PHE A 119 -8.64 15.60 22.37
CA PHE A 119 -7.75 16.73 22.68
C PHE A 119 -8.46 18.08 22.56
N VAL A 120 -9.35 18.27 21.57
CA VAL A 120 -10.16 19.50 21.46
C VAL A 120 -11.12 19.61 22.66
N CYS A 121 -11.80 18.53 23.07
CA CYS A 121 -12.67 18.54 24.24
C CYS A 121 -11.93 18.96 25.50
N ILE A 122 -10.74 18.41 25.74
CA ILE A 122 -9.89 18.79 26.88
C ILE A 122 -9.46 20.27 26.76
N ALA A 123 -9.11 20.73 25.57
CA ALA A 123 -8.72 22.12 25.32
C ALA A 123 -9.85 23.10 25.63
N VAL A 124 -11.09 22.79 25.21
CA VAL A 124 -12.28 23.62 25.49
C VAL A 124 -12.58 23.69 26.97
N VAL A 125 -12.37 22.61 27.74
CA VAL A 125 -12.58 22.59 29.18
C VAL A 125 -11.47 23.33 29.92
N THR A 126 -10.20 23.09 29.55
CA THR A 126 -9.00 23.65 30.24
C THR A 126 -8.60 25.03 29.76
N GLY A 127 -9.08 25.46 28.59
CA GLY A 127 -8.70 26.76 27.98
C GLY A 127 -7.25 26.79 27.43
N LYS A 128 -6.57 25.65 27.28
CA LYS A 128 -5.18 25.56 26.84
C LYS A 128 -5.09 25.52 25.32
N GLN A 129 -4.67 26.61 24.69
CA GLN A 129 -4.49 26.69 23.21
C GLN A 129 -3.51 25.67 22.61
N ASN A 130 -2.49 25.24 23.37
CA ASN A 130 -1.52 24.27 22.90
C ASN A 130 -2.17 22.90 22.60
N LEU A 131 -3.20 22.51 23.35
CA LEU A 131 -3.94 21.26 23.13
C LEU A 131 -4.76 21.33 21.82
N THR A 132 -5.35 22.48 21.52
CA THR A 132 -6.07 22.68 20.23
C THR A 132 -5.12 22.57 19.03
N ARG A 133 -3.93 23.19 19.14
CA ARG A 133 -2.91 23.08 18.08
C ARG A 133 -2.48 21.63 17.85
N THR A 134 -2.25 20.88 18.91
CA THR A 134 -1.90 19.45 18.84
C THR A 134 -3.05 18.64 18.23
N ALA A 135 -4.28 18.90 18.61
CA ALA A 135 -5.45 18.22 18.06
C ALA A 135 -5.60 18.43 16.54
N VAL A 136 -5.43 19.67 16.06
CA VAL A 136 -5.48 19.99 14.63
C VAL A 136 -4.37 19.27 13.87
N LYS A 137 -3.16 19.22 14.44
CA LYS A 137 -2.05 18.47 13.82
C LYS A 137 -2.34 16.97 13.72
N ILE A 138 -2.90 16.36 14.76
CA ILE A 138 -3.28 14.95 14.76
C ILE A 138 -4.40 14.70 13.73
N ALA A 139 -5.41 15.55 13.66
CA ALA A 139 -6.49 15.41 12.67
C ALA A 139 -5.96 15.53 11.24
N LEU A 140 -5.07 16.49 10.99
CA LEU A 140 -4.45 16.68 9.68
C LEU A 140 -3.63 15.45 9.25
N ILE A 141 -2.85 14.88 10.19
CA ILE A 141 -2.09 13.65 9.94
C ILE A 141 -3.02 12.49 9.61
N GLY A 142 -4.14 12.35 10.33
CA GLY A 142 -5.14 11.32 10.02
C GLY A 142 -5.66 11.43 8.59
N VAL A 143 -5.99 12.63 8.13
CA VAL A 143 -6.45 12.87 6.76
C VAL A 143 -5.34 12.57 5.73
N ILE A 144 -4.10 12.98 6.03
CA ILE A 144 -2.95 12.71 5.17
C ILE A 144 -2.71 11.21 5.02
N ILE A 145 -2.69 10.45 6.11
CA ILE A 145 -2.47 8.99 6.08
C ILE A 145 -3.56 8.31 5.26
N PHE A 146 -4.82 8.70 5.45
CA PHE A 146 -5.95 8.16 4.68
C PHE A 146 -5.82 8.42 3.17
N GLY A 147 -5.34 9.59 2.76
CA GLY A 147 -5.23 9.95 1.34
C GLY A 147 -3.95 9.45 0.67
N ILE A 148 -2.83 9.36 1.41
CA ILE A 148 -1.51 9.09 0.81
C ILE A 148 -1.36 7.61 0.40
N VAL A 149 -2.02 6.68 1.09
CA VAL A 149 -1.94 5.24 0.76
C VAL A 149 -2.62 4.96 -0.58
N PRO A 150 -3.87 5.34 -0.83
CA PRO A 150 -4.46 5.18 -2.16
C PRO A 150 -3.72 5.97 -3.25
N ALA A 151 -3.16 7.13 -2.92
CA ALA A 151 -2.35 7.89 -3.87
C ALA A 151 -1.05 7.17 -4.24
N SER A 152 -0.42 6.48 -3.29
CA SER A 152 0.75 5.62 -3.53
C SER A 152 0.45 4.49 -4.50
N VAL A 153 -0.64 3.77 -4.26
CA VAL A 153 -1.09 2.67 -5.13
C VAL A 153 -1.34 3.18 -6.56
N LYS A 154 -2.06 4.29 -6.68
CA LYS A 154 -2.32 4.90 -8.00
C LYS A 154 -1.04 5.33 -8.72
N LEU A 155 -0.08 5.92 -8.00
CA LEU A 155 1.21 6.30 -8.57
C LEU A 155 2.00 5.07 -9.03
N SER A 156 2.05 4.04 -8.20
CA SER A 156 2.67 2.76 -8.52
C SER A 156 2.03 2.12 -9.76
N ASP A 157 0.70 2.16 -9.84
CA ASP A 157 -0.02 1.62 -11.00
C ASP A 157 0.23 2.41 -12.28
N MET A 158 0.24 3.73 -12.22
CA MET A 158 0.57 4.56 -13.39
C MET A 158 1.96 4.21 -13.95
N VAL A 159 2.95 3.97 -13.10
CA VAL A 159 4.29 3.56 -13.53
C VAL A 159 4.26 2.13 -14.07
N TYR A 160 3.56 1.22 -13.40
CA TYR A 160 3.40 -0.17 -13.85
C TYR A 160 2.80 -0.24 -15.26
N GLN A 161 1.71 0.48 -15.52
CA GLN A 161 1.03 0.48 -16.82
C GLN A 161 1.94 0.97 -17.98
N THR A 162 2.92 1.84 -17.70
CA THR A 162 3.89 2.27 -18.73
C THR A 162 4.85 1.16 -19.14
N GLN A 163 5.02 0.13 -18.32
CA GLN A 163 5.96 -0.96 -18.49
C GLN A 163 5.28 -2.35 -18.47
N ALA A 164 3.95 -2.39 -18.49
CA ALA A 164 3.19 -3.64 -18.40
C ALA A 164 3.51 -4.62 -19.55
N SER A 165 3.90 -4.10 -20.73
CA SER A 165 4.34 -4.95 -21.85
C SER A 165 5.50 -5.85 -21.46
N LYS A 166 6.49 -5.34 -20.68
CA LYS A 166 7.66 -6.13 -20.25
C LYS A 166 7.28 -7.31 -19.35
N VAL A 167 6.26 -7.08 -18.51
CA VAL A 167 5.72 -8.13 -17.62
C VAL A 167 4.94 -9.16 -18.44
N ASN A 168 4.16 -8.70 -19.42
CA ASN A 168 3.40 -9.59 -20.30
C ASN A 168 4.34 -10.39 -21.20
N ASP A 169 5.39 -9.77 -21.76
CA ASP A 169 6.39 -10.47 -22.59
C ASP A 169 7.01 -11.65 -21.79
N ALA A 170 7.35 -11.45 -20.50
CA ALA A 170 7.86 -12.52 -19.66
C ALA A 170 6.81 -13.63 -19.36
N ILE A 171 5.54 -13.26 -19.22
CA ILE A 171 4.45 -14.24 -19.05
C ILE A 171 4.21 -15.02 -20.33
N ASP A 172 4.24 -14.34 -21.48
CA ASP A 172 4.06 -14.97 -22.79
C ASP A 172 5.22 -15.92 -23.12
N ASP A 173 6.46 -15.53 -22.80
CA ASP A 173 7.62 -16.42 -22.94
C ASP A 173 7.46 -17.67 -22.06
N TYR A 174 7.01 -17.52 -20.80
CA TYR A 174 6.73 -18.68 -19.94
C TYR A 174 5.70 -19.63 -20.55
N ASN A 175 4.59 -19.08 -21.05
CA ASN A 175 3.54 -19.87 -21.69
C ASN A 175 4.02 -20.57 -22.96
N ASN A 176 4.95 -19.94 -23.68
CA ASN A 176 5.53 -20.49 -24.92
C ASN A 176 6.63 -21.55 -24.64
N LEU A 177 7.15 -21.62 -23.40
CA LEU A 177 8.12 -22.67 -23.03
C LEU A 177 7.50 -24.08 -22.95
N GLU A 178 6.16 -24.23 -23.21
CA GLU A 178 5.42 -25.51 -23.22
C GLU A 178 5.69 -26.39 -21.98
N ILE A 179 6.01 -25.76 -20.83
CA ILE A 179 6.30 -26.45 -19.57
C ILE A 179 5.02 -26.93 -18.89
N GLU A 180 3.83 -26.57 -19.40
CA GLU A 180 2.54 -27.12 -18.97
C GLU A 180 2.35 -28.54 -19.52
N GLY A 181 3.18 -29.47 -19.07
CA GLY A 181 2.90 -30.89 -19.18
C GLY A 181 2.04 -31.35 -18.02
N ASP A 182 0.89 -31.92 -18.31
CA ASP A 182 0.20 -32.79 -17.35
C ASP A 182 1.22 -33.73 -16.68
N ALA A 183 1.23 -33.74 -15.35
CA ALA A 183 2.21 -34.49 -14.54
C ALA A 183 2.25 -36.01 -14.85
N GLU A 184 1.43 -36.51 -15.76
CA GLU A 184 1.31 -37.91 -16.14
C GLU A 184 1.85 -38.30 -17.53
N SER A 185 2.17 -37.37 -18.41
CA SER A 185 2.62 -37.74 -19.74
C SER A 185 3.73 -36.84 -20.30
N GLY A 186 4.97 -37.24 -20.05
CA GLY A 186 5.90 -37.08 -21.14
C GLY A 186 6.88 -35.90 -21.14
N LEU A 187 6.99 -35.04 -20.13
CA LEU A 187 8.07 -34.04 -20.04
C LEU A 187 9.48 -34.68 -20.15
N PHE A 188 9.64 -35.90 -19.65
CA PHE A 188 10.91 -36.64 -19.73
C PHE A 188 11.27 -37.12 -21.13
N ASN A 189 10.32 -37.26 -22.05
CA ASN A 189 10.61 -37.75 -23.39
C ASN A 189 10.97 -36.65 -24.40
N GLU A 190 10.49 -35.42 -24.20
CA GLU A 190 10.73 -34.33 -25.13
C GLU A 190 12.00 -33.52 -24.77
N PHE A 191 12.33 -33.41 -23.48
CA PHE A 191 13.57 -32.78 -23.00
C PHE A 191 14.83 -33.67 -23.04
N SER A 192 14.74 -34.89 -23.54
CA SER A 192 15.94 -35.76 -23.67
C SER A 192 16.94 -35.29 -24.74
N THR A 193 16.57 -34.32 -25.58
CA THR A 193 17.46 -33.64 -26.51
C THR A 193 17.39 -32.12 -26.26
N ILE A 194 18.31 -31.63 -25.44
CA ILE A 194 18.52 -30.16 -25.32
C ILE A 194 18.96 -29.67 -26.70
N THR A 195 18.07 -29.02 -27.39
CA THR A 195 18.39 -28.32 -28.65
C THR A 195 18.95 -26.95 -28.32
N THR A 196 19.76 -26.40 -29.20
CA THR A 196 20.26 -24.99 -29.07
C THR A 196 19.09 -24.04 -28.96
N GLU A 197 17.98 -24.32 -29.60
CA GLU A 197 16.72 -23.57 -29.55
C GLU A 197 16.09 -23.52 -28.15
N THR A 198 16.13 -24.61 -27.39
CA THR A 198 15.64 -24.63 -25.99
C THR A 198 16.47 -23.72 -25.09
N ILE A 199 17.79 -23.70 -25.28
CA ILE A 199 18.68 -22.82 -24.49
C ILE A 199 18.44 -21.36 -24.84
N GLU A 200 18.23 -21.05 -26.13
CA GLU A 200 17.93 -19.68 -26.58
C GLU A 200 16.58 -19.20 -26.02
N ASN A 201 15.54 -20.05 -26.03
CA ASN A 201 14.24 -19.73 -25.47
C ASN A 201 14.30 -19.48 -23.94
N VAL A 202 15.02 -20.31 -23.19
CA VAL A 202 15.22 -20.11 -21.75
C VAL A 202 16.04 -18.86 -21.47
N SER A 203 17.03 -18.54 -22.31
CA SER A 203 17.81 -17.30 -22.16
C SER A 203 16.96 -16.06 -22.42
N SER A 204 16.14 -16.07 -23.47
CA SER A 204 15.18 -14.98 -23.76
C SER A 204 14.19 -14.77 -22.64
N PHE A 205 13.62 -15.86 -22.13
CA PHE A 205 12.73 -15.84 -20.96
C PHE A 205 13.44 -15.23 -19.74
N MET A 206 14.69 -15.59 -19.50
CA MET A 206 15.45 -15.05 -18.37
C MET A 206 15.72 -13.55 -18.48
N ASP A 207 15.99 -13.05 -19.69
CA ASP A 207 16.17 -11.62 -19.95
C ASP A 207 14.87 -10.85 -19.71
N ASN A 208 13.74 -11.35 -20.19
CA ASN A 208 12.42 -10.75 -19.97
C ASN A 208 11.98 -10.85 -18.49
N LEU A 209 12.37 -11.91 -17.77
CA LEU A 209 12.18 -12.01 -16.34
C LEU A 209 12.95 -10.91 -15.57
N LEU A 210 14.18 -10.63 -15.94
CA LEU A 210 14.99 -9.58 -15.31
C LEU A 210 14.40 -8.19 -15.53
N GLU A 211 13.92 -7.89 -16.76
CA GLU A 211 13.22 -6.64 -17.04
C GLU A 211 11.93 -6.53 -16.25
N SER A 212 11.13 -7.60 -16.24
CA SER A 212 9.89 -7.68 -15.46
C SER A 212 10.14 -7.52 -13.94
N LEU A 213 11.19 -8.17 -13.42
CA LEU A 213 11.60 -8.06 -12.04
C LEU A 213 11.95 -6.60 -11.67
N ALA A 214 12.70 -5.92 -12.53
CA ALA A 214 13.05 -4.51 -12.31
C ALA A 214 11.80 -3.62 -12.22
N VAL A 215 10.84 -3.80 -13.14
CA VAL A 215 9.56 -3.08 -13.13
C VAL A 215 8.79 -3.35 -11.84
N MET A 216 8.69 -4.61 -11.43
CA MET A 216 7.96 -5.04 -10.24
C MET A 216 8.62 -4.54 -8.94
N ILE A 217 9.95 -4.54 -8.84
CA ILE A 217 10.66 -3.97 -7.68
C ILE A 217 10.40 -2.47 -7.56
N VAL A 218 10.49 -1.75 -8.67
CA VAL A 218 10.26 -0.29 -8.65
C VAL A 218 8.83 0.02 -8.23
N THR A 219 7.86 -0.63 -8.83
CA THR A 219 6.44 -0.34 -8.60
C THR A 219 5.94 -0.85 -7.24
N SER A 220 6.40 -2.02 -6.78
CA SER A 220 5.88 -2.65 -5.56
C SER A 220 6.72 -2.36 -4.30
N CYS A 221 7.97 -1.94 -4.46
CA CYS A 221 8.86 -1.67 -3.33
C CYS A 221 9.36 -0.22 -3.29
N VAL A 222 9.96 0.27 -4.39
CA VAL A 222 10.62 1.59 -4.39
C VAL A 222 9.60 2.71 -4.26
N ILE A 223 8.52 2.71 -5.06
CA ILE A 223 7.50 3.76 -5.03
C ILE A 223 6.80 3.82 -3.65
N PRO A 224 6.29 2.73 -3.06
CA PRO A 224 5.71 2.76 -1.73
C PRO A 224 6.68 3.24 -0.64
N LEU A 225 7.97 2.87 -0.72
CA LEU A 225 8.99 3.35 0.20
C LEU A 225 9.22 4.86 0.07
N LEU A 226 9.33 5.39 -1.15
CA LEU A 226 9.46 6.83 -1.39
C LEU A 226 8.25 7.60 -0.84
N VAL A 227 7.05 7.09 -1.06
CA VAL A 227 5.82 7.69 -0.52
C VAL A 227 5.80 7.63 1.00
N PHE A 228 6.29 6.54 1.62
CA PHE A 228 6.43 6.43 3.07
C PHE A 228 7.42 7.47 3.62
N PHE A 229 8.60 7.63 3.01
CA PHE A 229 9.55 8.67 3.40
C PHE A 229 8.97 10.06 3.24
N PHE A 230 8.24 10.31 2.15
CA PHE A 230 7.53 11.57 1.93
C PHE A 230 6.48 11.82 3.02
N LEU A 231 5.72 10.79 3.43
CA LEU A 231 4.77 10.86 4.54
C LEU A 231 5.45 11.24 5.85
N VAL A 232 6.56 10.57 6.20
CA VAL A 232 7.33 10.88 7.42
C VAL A 232 7.84 12.33 7.40
N TRP A 233 8.36 12.78 6.26
CA TRP A 233 8.80 14.16 6.06
C TRP A 233 7.64 15.16 6.24
N LEU A 234 6.48 14.86 5.67
CA LEU A 234 5.28 15.69 5.73
C LEU A 234 4.75 15.76 7.17
N VAL A 235 4.71 14.63 7.89
CA VAL A 235 4.37 14.60 9.33
C VAL A 235 5.32 15.47 10.13
N LYS A 236 6.63 15.39 9.88
CA LYS A 236 7.64 16.24 10.53
C LYS A 236 7.38 17.72 10.28
N ILE A 237 7.03 18.12 9.05
CA ILE A 237 6.66 19.50 8.72
C ILE A 237 5.41 19.92 9.50
N VAL A 238 4.36 19.11 9.53
CA VAL A 238 3.12 19.41 10.24
C VAL A 238 3.38 19.63 11.74
N PHE A 239 4.24 18.81 12.36
CA PHE A 239 4.59 19.02 13.76
C PHE A 239 5.48 20.24 13.98
N SER A 240 6.41 20.52 13.08
CA SER A 240 7.35 21.64 13.18
C SER A 240 6.71 22.99 12.81
N ALA A 241 5.76 23.00 11.88
CA ALA A 241 5.10 24.21 11.46
C ALA A 241 4.17 24.75 12.56
N ASN A 242 4.20 26.05 12.80
CA ASN A 242 3.16 26.77 13.54
C ASN A 242 1.90 26.88 12.66
N ILE A 243 1.35 25.73 12.23
CA ILE A 243 0.18 25.68 11.38
C ILE A 243 -1.02 26.17 12.18
N LEU A 244 -1.55 27.27 11.70
CA LEU A 244 -2.82 27.89 12.10
C LEU A 244 -3.00 28.04 13.63
N VAL A 245 -2.70 29.23 14.06
CA VAL A 245 -3.53 29.87 15.06
C VAL A 245 -4.96 29.92 14.48
N LEU A 246 -5.72 28.82 14.58
CA LEU A 246 -7.16 28.94 14.75
C LEU A 246 -7.28 29.67 16.08
N ASP A 247 -7.37 30.99 15.94
CA ASP A 247 -7.47 31.92 17.03
C ASP A 247 -8.72 31.47 17.80
N THR A 248 -8.50 30.78 18.93
CA THR A 248 -9.61 30.43 19.84
C THR A 248 -10.29 31.72 20.31
N THR A 249 -9.65 32.88 20.15
CA THR A 249 -10.31 34.18 20.27
C THR A 249 -11.42 34.36 19.26
N SER A 250 -11.34 33.80 18.04
CA SER A 250 -12.44 33.81 17.08
C SER A 250 -13.59 32.91 17.52
N LEU A 251 -13.30 31.74 18.09
CA LEU A 251 -14.31 30.87 18.70
C LEU A 251 -14.85 31.46 20.02
N GLU A 252 -14.02 32.09 20.81
CA GLU A 252 -14.45 32.85 22.01
C GLU A 252 -15.21 34.12 21.64
N ALA A 253 -14.86 34.80 20.55
CA ALA A 253 -15.61 35.95 20.04
C ALA A 253 -16.97 35.56 19.50
N LEU A 254 -17.10 34.42 18.80
CA LEU A 254 -18.37 33.83 18.41
C LEU A 254 -19.18 33.36 19.64
N ALA A 255 -18.49 32.88 20.68
CA ALA A 255 -19.11 32.48 21.93
C ALA A 255 -19.54 33.67 22.81
N LYS A 256 -18.96 34.85 22.60
CA LYS A 256 -19.28 36.10 23.35
C LYS A 256 -20.25 37.04 22.63
N ARG A 257 -20.62 36.78 21.34
CA ARG A 257 -21.65 37.59 20.68
C ARG A 257 -23.00 37.36 21.37
N PRO A 258 -23.63 38.41 21.93
CA PRO A 258 -24.98 38.33 22.39
C PRO A 258 -25.89 38.08 21.17
N LEU A 259 -26.81 37.15 21.31
CA LEU A 259 -27.93 36.99 20.38
C LEU A 259 -28.79 38.25 20.55
N GLY A 260 -28.71 39.17 19.58
CA GLY A 260 -29.63 40.30 19.44
C GLY A 260 -31.01 39.80 18.99
#